data_b837b9dfeeaa85b7a8ad959371034bf7
#
_entry.id   b837b9dfeeaa85b7a8ad959371034bf7
#
_cell.length_a   1.000
_cell.length_b   1.000
_cell.length_c   1.000
_cell.angle_alpha   90.00
_cell.angle_beta   90.00
_cell.angle_gamma   90.00
#
_symmetry.space_group_name_H-M   'P 1'
#
loop_
_entity.id
_entity.type
_entity.pdbx_description
1 polymer ?
#
loop_
_entity_poly.entity_id
_entity_poly.type
_entity_poly.pdbx_seq_one_letter_code
_entity_poly.pdbx_strand_id
1 'polypeptide(L)'
;MRASSLVLLLAAAPLVAQAQSQAQLPPDINSVTLSRLPPVTPEDLDDEARRLFNERQNFTPGPGPTHVTVYIPRERSLGVPTGENSPVGPRFFQLAVLIAAREIDQQYEWSAHEPAGLRQGLEQSVIDVVKYDRPVTGLAEKDATLITFGRTLLRDNKVSSAVWADMVRLFGPQHTIDLLGIMGDYLRVGIMLNAVNQQQPASRPALLPPLDPKR
;
A
#
# COMPACT_ATOMS: atom_id res chain seq x y z
N MET A 1 61.03 -18.07 -39.83
CA MET A 1 59.77 -17.42 -39.45
C MET A 1 58.94 -18.40 -38.62
N ARG A 2 58.91 -18.21 -37.34
CA ARG A 2 58.12 -19.05 -36.41
C ARG A 2 56.88 -18.23 -35.95
N ALA A 3 55.69 -18.71 -36.32
CA ALA A 3 54.41 -18.12 -35.87
C ALA A 3 54.06 -18.65 -34.48
N SER A 4 53.98 -17.78 -33.50
CA SER A 4 53.52 -18.11 -32.17
C SER A 4 52.00 -17.91 -32.10
N SER A 5 51.27 -19.00 -31.94
CA SER A 5 49.83 -18.97 -31.69
C SER A 5 49.54 -18.63 -30.22
N LEU A 6 48.86 -17.52 -30.01
CA LEU A 6 48.39 -17.09 -28.69
C LEU A 6 47.04 -17.78 -28.41
N VAL A 7 47.03 -18.71 -27.47
CA VAL A 7 45.78 -19.34 -27.00
C VAL A 7 45.17 -18.46 -25.89
N LEU A 8 44.01 -17.87 -26.17
CA LEU A 8 43.23 -17.11 -25.21
C LEU A 8 42.40 -18.11 -24.37
N LEU A 9 42.80 -18.32 -23.14
CA LEU A 9 41.96 -19.04 -22.15
C LEU A 9 40.88 -18.08 -21.62
N LEU A 10 39.64 -18.27 -22.07
CA LEU A 10 38.47 -17.67 -21.41
C LEU A 10 38.19 -18.43 -20.10
N ALA A 11 38.48 -17.77 -18.99
CA ALA A 11 38.05 -18.25 -17.68
C ALA A 11 36.54 -18.01 -17.50
N ALA A 12 35.75 -19.06 -17.56
CA ALA A 12 34.32 -19.02 -17.17
C ALA A 12 34.24 -18.88 -15.66
N ALA A 13 33.82 -17.69 -15.20
CA ALA A 13 33.46 -17.49 -13.81
C ALA A 13 32.16 -18.25 -13.50
N PRO A 14 32.07 -19.03 -12.41
CA PRO A 14 30.82 -19.65 -12.04
C PRO A 14 29.80 -18.59 -11.61
N LEU A 15 28.63 -18.55 -12.27
CA LEU A 15 27.46 -17.86 -11.77
C LEU A 15 27.05 -18.55 -10.46
N VAL A 16 27.45 -17.97 -9.33
CA VAL A 16 26.87 -18.29 -8.04
C VAL A 16 25.47 -17.71 -8.04
N ALA A 17 24.48 -18.53 -8.35
CA ALA A 17 23.09 -18.22 -8.10
C ALA A 17 22.96 -18.02 -6.59
N GLN A 18 22.84 -16.76 -6.15
CA GLN A 18 22.43 -16.43 -4.80
C GLN A 18 21.00 -16.95 -4.63
N ALA A 19 20.86 -18.11 -4.02
CA ALA A 19 19.61 -18.56 -3.45
C ALA A 19 19.23 -17.51 -2.39
N GLN A 20 18.26 -16.65 -2.71
CA GLN A 20 17.63 -15.79 -1.74
C GLN A 20 17.03 -16.73 -0.70
N SER A 21 17.58 -16.73 0.51
CA SER A 21 17.02 -17.41 1.66
C SER A 21 15.57 -16.91 1.78
N GLN A 22 14.61 -17.76 1.49
CA GLN A 22 13.23 -17.50 1.81
C GLN A 22 13.19 -17.31 3.34
N ALA A 23 12.98 -16.09 3.79
CA ALA A 23 12.81 -15.81 5.19
C ALA A 23 11.68 -16.73 5.70
N GLN A 24 11.99 -17.54 6.70
CA GLN A 24 11.03 -18.48 7.24
C GLN A 24 9.85 -17.71 7.81
N LEU A 25 8.65 -17.99 7.32
CA LEU A 25 7.44 -17.34 7.82
C LEU A 25 7.28 -17.61 9.33
N PRO A 26 6.74 -16.66 10.10
CA PRO A 26 6.35 -16.90 11.48
C PRO A 26 5.42 -18.14 11.59
N PRO A 27 5.48 -18.90 12.70
CA PRO A 27 4.80 -20.19 12.82
C PRO A 27 3.27 -20.09 12.77
N ASP A 28 2.72 -18.93 13.03
CA ASP A 28 1.28 -18.63 13.00
C ASP A 28 0.79 -18.05 11.67
N ILE A 29 1.65 -18.01 10.66
CA ILE A 29 1.32 -17.48 9.34
C ILE A 29 1.03 -18.61 8.35
N ASN A 30 -0.15 -18.59 7.75
CA ASN A 30 -0.53 -19.49 6.68
C ASN A 30 0.26 -19.20 5.39
N SER A 31 0.82 -20.24 4.77
CA SER A 31 1.71 -20.11 3.61
C SER A 31 1.01 -19.66 2.32
N VAL A 32 -0.33 -19.79 2.23
CA VAL A 32 -1.11 -19.37 1.05
C VAL A 32 -1.52 -17.91 1.16
N THR A 33 -2.08 -17.51 2.30
CA THR A 33 -2.58 -16.15 2.52
C THR A 33 -1.51 -15.19 3.02
N LEU A 34 -0.38 -15.71 3.48
CA LEU A 34 0.71 -14.96 4.13
C LEU A 34 0.21 -14.14 5.33
N SER A 35 -0.81 -14.65 6.03
CA SER A 35 -1.41 -14.02 7.22
C SER A 35 -1.87 -15.08 8.22
N ARG A 36 -2.34 -14.66 9.39
CA ARG A 36 -2.94 -15.55 10.39
C ARG A 36 -4.25 -16.19 9.96
N LEU A 37 -4.93 -15.62 8.96
CA LEU A 37 -6.17 -16.17 8.44
C LEU A 37 -5.87 -17.26 7.41
N PRO A 38 -6.51 -18.45 7.53
CA PRO A 38 -6.42 -19.48 6.50
C PRO A 38 -7.12 -19.02 5.20
N PRO A 39 -6.89 -19.70 4.06
CA PRO A 39 -7.71 -19.53 2.87
C PRO A 39 -9.19 -19.76 3.21
N VAL A 40 -10.02 -18.81 2.77
CA VAL A 40 -11.46 -18.87 2.99
C VAL A 40 -12.11 -19.76 1.97
N THR A 41 -13.01 -20.63 2.41
CA THR A 41 -13.92 -21.39 1.54
C THR A 41 -15.34 -20.84 1.69
N PRO A 42 -16.24 -21.08 0.72
CA PRO A 42 -17.64 -20.65 0.82
C PRO A 42 -18.35 -21.16 2.09
N GLU A 43 -17.93 -22.32 2.60
CA GLU A 43 -18.48 -22.95 3.79
C GLU A 43 -18.17 -22.21 5.09
N ASP A 44 -17.06 -21.45 5.10
CA ASP A 44 -16.62 -20.65 6.24
C ASP A 44 -17.40 -19.34 6.40
N LEU A 45 -18.26 -19.01 5.41
CA LEU A 45 -18.91 -17.72 5.29
C LEU A 45 -20.42 -17.83 5.63
N ASP A 46 -20.98 -16.77 6.20
CA ASP A 46 -22.43 -16.62 6.29
C ASP A 46 -23.06 -16.48 4.88
N ASP A 47 -24.38 -16.56 4.79
CA ASP A 47 -25.08 -16.63 3.51
C ASP A 47 -24.85 -15.38 2.63
N GLU A 48 -24.76 -14.20 3.24
CA GLU A 48 -24.50 -12.95 2.51
C GLU A 48 -23.06 -12.89 1.98
N ALA A 49 -22.09 -13.19 2.83
CA ALA A 49 -20.68 -13.23 2.45
C ALA A 49 -20.41 -14.32 1.38
N ARG A 50 -21.09 -15.48 1.50
CA ARG A 50 -21.02 -16.57 0.52
C ARG A 50 -21.58 -16.15 -0.84
N ARG A 51 -22.71 -15.44 -0.86
CA ARG A 51 -23.28 -14.89 -2.09
C ARG A 51 -22.28 -13.94 -2.76
N LEU A 52 -21.74 -12.99 -2.02
CA LEU A 52 -20.74 -12.03 -2.52
C LEU A 52 -19.45 -12.70 -2.96
N PHE A 53 -19.02 -13.76 -2.27
CA PHE A 53 -17.87 -14.57 -2.64
C PHE A 53 -18.09 -15.23 -4.01
N ASN A 54 -19.27 -15.87 -4.21
CA ASN A 54 -19.61 -16.55 -5.45
C ASN A 54 -19.81 -15.57 -6.63
N GLU A 55 -20.26 -14.35 -6.37
CA GLU A 55 -20.41 -13.31 -7.39
C GLU A 55 -19.07 -12.74 -7.87
N ARG A 56 -18.01 -12.90 -7.09
CA ARG A 56 -16.65 -12.49 -7.47
C ARG A 56 -16.03 -13.53 -8.41
N GLN A 57 -16.30 -13.39 -9.71
CA GLN A 57 -15.63 -14.21 -10.72
C GLN A 57 -14.11 -14.09 -10.55
N ASN A 58 -13.40 -15.24 -10.47
CA ASN A 58 -11.95 -15.33 -10.31
C ASN A 58 -11.39 -14.93 -8.92
N PHE A 59 -12.16 -15.08 -7.86
CA PHE A 59 -11.60 -14.97 -6.53
C PHE A 59 -10.63 -16.13 -6.28
N THR A 60 -9.35 -15.79 -6.18
CA THR A 60 -8.31 -16.74 -5.77
C THR A 60 -7.89 -16.37 -4.35
N PRO A 61 -8.02 -17.25 -3.37
CA PRO A 61 -7.46 -17.03 -2.05
C PRO A 61 -5.96 -16.75 -2.15
N GLY A 62 -5.52 -15.64 -1.61
CA GLY A 62 -4.12 -15.22 -1.70
C GLY A 62 -3.83 -14.09 -0.73
N PRO A 63 -2.56 -13.63 -0.66
CA PRO A 63 -2.20 -12.56 0.24
C PRO A 63 -2.86 -11.23 -0.14
N GLY A 64 -3.21 -10.45 0.86
CA GLY A 64 -3.70 -9.08 0.69
C GLY A 64 -5.09 -8.81 1.27
N PRO A 65 -5.65 -7.63 1.03
CA PRO A 65 -6.87 -7.19 1.70
C PRO A 65 -8.10 -8.03 1.34
N THR A 66 -8.13 -8.63 0.16
CA THR A 66 -9.33 -9.33 -0.34
C THR A 66 -9.76 -10.48 0.55
N HIS A 67 -8.81 -11.32 1.03
CA HIS A 67 -9.17 -12.45 1.90
C HIS A 67 -9.54 -12.01 3.32
N VAL A 68 -9.07 -10.85 3.76
CA VAL A 68 -9.44 -10.29 5.07
C VAL A 68 -10.84 -9.67 5.02
N THR A 69 -11.13 -8.92 3.96
CA THR A 69 -12.40 -8.21 3.81
C THR A 69 -13.56 -9.10 3.41
N VAL A 70 -13.32 -10.34 2.96
CA VAL A 70 -14.38 -11.28 2.63
C VAL A 70 -15.23 -11.68 3.84
N TYR A 71 -14.68 -11.63 5.04
CA TYR A 71 -15.40 -11.83 6.29
C TYR A 71 -16.31 -10.67 6.69
N ILE A 72 -16.26 -9.55 5.94
CA ILE A 72 -17.11 -8.39 6.16
C ILE A 72 -18.03 -8.25 4.96
N PRO A 73 -19.23 -8.87 4.99
CA PRO A 73 -20.16 -8.86 3.85
C PRO A 73 -20.75 -7.46 3.60
N ARG A 74 -20.66 -6.59 4.58
CA ARG A 74 -21.29 -5.28 4.53
C ARG A 74 -20.58 -4.33 3.61
N GLU A 75 -21.42 -3.54 3.00
CA GLU A 75 -21.13 -2.51 2.05
C GLU A 75 -19.73 -1.98 2.18
N ARG A 76 -19.03 -2.18 1.11
CA ARG A 76 -17.77 -1.57 0.83
C ARG A 76 -17.77 -0.19 1.35
N SER A 77 -16.65 0.19 1.87
CA SER A 77 -16.18 1.55 1.98
C SER A 77 -17.25 2.61 1.67
N LEU A 78 -17.09 3.77 2.13
CA LEU A 78 -17.99 4.92 1.90
C LEU A 78 -18.37 5.16 0.41
N GLY A 79 -18.18 4.16 -0.45
CA GLY A 79 -18.58 4.19 -1.86
C GLY A 79 -17.70 5.08 -2.75
N VAL A 80 -16.54 5.51 -2.26
CA VAL A 80 -15.62 6.30 -3.09
C VAL A 80 -14.95 5.38 -4.11
N PRO A 81 -15.10 5.64 -5.43
CA PRO A 81 -14.41 4.87 -6.44
C PRO A 81 -12.90 4.91 -6.25
N THR A 82 -12.25 3.77 -6.45
CA THR A 82 -10.82 3.58 -6.18
C THR A 82 -9.98 3.52 -7.46
N GLY A 83 -8.68 3.71 -7.32
CA GLY A 83 -7.73 3.58 -8.42
C GLY A 83 -7.95 4.60 -9.53
N GLU A 84 -7.95 4.12 -10.78
CA GLU A 84 -8.08 4.98 -11.97
C GLU A 84 -9.45 5.67 -12.08
N ASN A 85 -10.47 5.10 -11.45
CA ASN A 85 -11.83 5.65 -11.43
C ASN A 85 -12.07 6.62 -10.27
N SER A 86 -11.06 6.94 -9.49
CA SER A 86 -11.20 7.87 -8.36
C SER A 86 -11.57 9.27 -8.84
N PRO A 87 -12.59 9.92 -8.23
CA PRO A 87 -13.00 11.27 -8.59
C PRO A 87 -11.91 12.32 -8.36
N VAL A 88 -10.97 12.04 -7.46
CA VAL A 88 -9.81 12.91 -7.20
C VAL A 88 -8.66 12.68 -8.19
N GLY A 89 -8.83 11.75 -9.12
CA GLY A 89 -7.79 11.30 -10.06
C GLY A 89 -6.80 10.32 -9.44
N PRO A 90 -6.18 9.47 -10.30
CA PRO A 90 -5.35 8.37 -9.85
C PRO A 90 -4.13 8.80 -9.02
N ARG A 91 -3.51 9.93 -9.34
CA ARG A 91 -2.34 10.45 -8.64
C ARG A 91 -2.66 10.82 -7.18
N PHE A 92 -3.73 11.59 -6.94
CA PHE A 92 -4.11 11.98 -5.58
C PHE A 92 -4.73 10.83 -4.79
N PHE A 93 -5.39 9.90 -5.48
CA PHE A 93 -5.80 8.64 -4.85
C PHE A 93 -4.59 7.92 -4.23
N GLN A 94 -3.51 7.72 -5.00
CA GLN A 94 -2.30 7.05 -4.50
C GLN A 94 -1.65 7.84 -3.35
N LEU A 95 -1.60 9.16 -3.44
CA LEU A 95 -1.03 9.97 -2.37
C LEU A 95 -1.83 9.82 -1.07
N ALA A 96 -3.17 9.84 -1.14
CA ALA A 96 -4.02 9.63 0.04
C ALA A 96 -3.82 8.25 0.67
N VAL A 97 -3.70 7.20 -0.16
CA VAL A 97 -3.40 5.83 0.30
C VAL A 97 -2.04 5.77 1.00
N LEU A 98 -0.99 6.34 0.39
CA LEU A 98 0.35 6.32 0.96
C LEU A 98 0.43 7.09 2.29
N ILE A 99 -0.28 8.21 2.42
CA ILE A 99 -0.39 8.94 3.69
C ILE A 99 -1.02 8.04 4.75
N ALA A 100 -2.17 7.42 4.47
CA ALA A 100 -2.84 6.54 5.41
C ALA A 100 -1.97 5.34 5.80
N ALA A 101 -1.34 4.68 4.81
CA ALA A 101 -0.47 3.53 5.04
C ALA A 101 0.75 3.88 5.91
N ARG A 102 1.36 5.09 5.71
CA ARG A 102 2.49 5.55 6.52
C ARG A 102 2.10 5.80 7.98
N GLU A 103 0.94 6.39 8.21
CA GLU A 103 0.52 6.78 9.57
C GLU A 103 0.21 5.57 10.48
N ILE A 104 -0.03 4.40 9.90
CA ILE A 104 -0.23 3.14 10.64
C ILE A 104 0.86 2.10 10.36
N ASP A 105 1.97 2.51 9.72
CA ASP A 105 3.10 1.65 9.34
C ASP A 105 2.70 0.40 8.56
N GLN A 106 1.72 0.52 7.67
CA GLN A 106 1.19 -0.61 6.91
C GLN A 106 2.05 -0.93 5.68
N GLN A 107 2.95 -1.88 5.85
CA GLN A 107 3.92 -2.30 4.84
C GLN A 107 3.28 -2.86 3.57
N TYR A 108 2.21 -3.66 3.70
CA TYR A 108 1.59 -4.33 2.56
C TYR A 108 0.96 -3.33 1.59
N GLU A 109 0.16 -2.40 2.12
CA GLU A 109 -0.47 -1.33 1.33
C GLU A 109 0.59 -0.39 0.74
N TRP A 110 1.57 0.02 1.54
CA TRP A 110 2.65 0.86 1.05
C TRP A 110 3.33 0.25 -0.18
N SER A 111 3.78 -1.01 -0.08
CA SER A 111 4.53 -1.68 -1.14
C SER A 111 3.70 -2.02 -2.38
N ALA A 112 2.38 -2.01 -2.26
CA ALA A 112 1.47 -2.10 -3.40
C ALA A 112 1.30 -0.75 -4.10
N HIS A 113 1.18 0.31 -3.33
CA HIS A 113 0.74 1.62 -3.81
C HIS A 113 1.90 2.56 -4.20
N GLU A 114 3.10 2.44 -3.64
CA GLU A 114 4.26 3.23 -4.07
C GLU A 114 4.58 3.05 -5.57
N PRO A 115 4.73 1.82 -6.09
CA PRO A 115 4.98 1.63 -7.52
C PRO A 115 3.79 2.06 -8.39
N ALA A 116 2.56 1.92 -7.90
CA ALA A 116 1.37 2.38 -8.60
C ALA A 116 1.33 3.91 -8.67
N GLY A 117 1.67 4.60 -7.59
CA GLY A 117 1.78 6.06 -7.53
C GLY A 117 2.76 6.60 -8.56
N LEU A 118 3.96 6.01 -8.64
CA LEU A 118 4.96 6.38 -9.64
C LEU A 118 4.42 6.24 -11.07
N ARG A 119 3.76 5.13 -11.38
CA ARG A 119 3.15 4.93 -12.72
C ARG A 119 2.02 5.93 -13.02
N GLN A 120 1.36 6.43 -12.00
CA GLN A 120 0.25 7.39 -12.11
C GLN A 120 0.70 8.85 -11.95
N GLY A 121 2.00 9.10 -12.05
CA GLY A 121 2.58 10.44 -12.05
C GLY A 121 2.79 11.08 -10.68
N LEU A 122 2.78 10.28 -9.61
CA LEU A 122 3.20 10.77 -8.29
C LEU A 122 4.74 10.80 -8.24
N GLU A 123 5.31 11.95 -8.00
CA GLU A 123 6.76 12.16 -8.03
C GLU A 123 7.45 11.50 -6.85
N GLN A 124 8.63 10.95 -7.07
CA GLN A 124 9.43 10.30 -6.02
C GLN A 124 9.70 11.25 -4.83
N SER A 125 9.91 12.53 -5.10
CA SER A 125 10.12 13.54 -4.06
C SER A 125 8.92 13.69 -3.11
N VAL A 126 7.70 13.59 -3.63
CA VAL A 126 6.47 13.62 -2.83
C VAL A 126 6.34 12.34 -2.01
N ILE A 127 6.59 11.20 -2.64
CA ILE A 127 6.59 9.89 -1.96
C ILE A 127 7.61 9.89 -0.82
N ASP A 128 8.81 10.39 -1.04
CA ASP A 128 9.88 10.45 -0.05
C ASP A 128 9.52 11.33 1.15
N VAL A 129 8.80 12.43 0.94
CA VAL A 129 8.29 13.27 2.02
C VAL A 129 7.34 12.46 2.92
N VAL A 130 6.43 11.69 2.36
CA VAL A 130 5.53 10.82 3.13
C VAL A 130 6.31 9.67 3.78
N LYS A 131 7.14 8.98 2.99
CA LYS A 131 7.89 7.77 3.37
C LYS A 131 8.79 7.97 4.58
N TYR A 132 9.52 9.08 4.58
CA TYR A 132 10.54 9.39 5.58
C TYR A 132 10.10 10.48 6.57
N ASP A 133 8.83 10.83 6.55
CA ASP A 133 8.25 11.87 7.41
C ASP A 133 8.97 13.22 7.34
N ARG A 134 9.36 13.61 6.15
CA ARG A 134 10.07 14.86 5.91
C ARG A 134 9.12 16.07 5.93
N PRO A 135 9.64 17.29 6.18
CA PRO A 135 8.87 18.52 5.98
C PRO A 135 8.31 18.62 4.55
N VAL A 136 7.12 19.17 4.40
CA VAL A 136 6.46 19.36 3.09
C VAL A 136 7.03 20.52 2.27
N THR A 137 8.05 21.20 2.79
CA THR A 137 8.69 22.37 2.16
C THR A 137 9.20 22.03 0.74
N GLY A 138 8.86 22.88 -0.22
CA GLY A 138 9.28 22.73 -1.60
C GLY A 138 8.38 21.83 -2.47
N LEU A 139 7.35 21.20 -1.89
CA LEU A 139 6.34 20.50 -2.66
C LEU A 139 5.35 21.47 -3.31
N ALA A 140 4.65 20.99 -4.35
CA ALA A 140 3.50 21.69 -4.89
C ALA A 140 2.41 21.88 -3.82
N GLU A 141 1.70 22.97 -3.85
CA GLU A 141 0.75 23.38 -2.81
C GLU A 141 -0.29 22.28 -2.49
N LYS A 142 -0.86 21.64 -3.51
CA LYS A 142 -1.84 20.56 -3.33
C LYS A 142 -1.27 19.35 -2.58
N ASP A 143 -0.04 18.96 -2.90
CA ASP A 143 0.63 17.83 -2.25
C ASP A 143 0.96 18.16 -0.80
N ALA A 144 1.55 19.33 -0.57
CA ALA A 144 1.88 19.80 0.76
C ALA A 144 0.64 19.89 1.66
N THR A 145 -0.46 20.43 1.13
CA THR A 145 -1.71 20.56 1.86
C THR A 145 -2.32 19.21 2.19
N LEU A 146 -2.38 18.28 1.21
CA LEU A 146 -2.95 16.95 1.45
C LEU A 146 -2.12 16.15 2.46
N ILE A 147 -0.79 16.20 2.38
CA ILE A 147 0.09 15.54 3.36
C ILE A 147 -0.10 16.15 4.75
N THR A 148 -0.12 17.48 4.86
CA THR A 148 -0.34 18.18 6.13
C THR A 148 -1.71 17.83 6.72
N PHE A 149 -2.74 17.81 5.90
CA PHE A 149 -4.09 17.44 6.29
C PHE A 149 -4.15 16.01 6.84
N GLY A 150 -3.60 15.04 6.11
CA GLY A 150 -3.59 13.64 6.55
C GLY A 150 -2.81 13.45 7.85
N ARG A 151 -1.63 14.04 7.96
CA ARG A 151 -0.80 13.97 9.17
C ARG A 151 -1.50 14.54 10.40
N THR A 152 -2.04 15.77 10.30
CA THR A 152 -2.74 16.40 11.43
C THR A 152 -4.00 15.62 11.80
N LEU A 153 -4.76 15.17 10.83
CA LEU A 153 -5.95 14.38 11.10
C LEU A 153 -5.63 13.08 11.83
N LEU A 154 -4.65 12.32 11.35
CA LEU A 154 -4.39 10.96 11.81
C LEU A 154 -3.51 10.91 13.08
N ARG A 155 -2.68 11.93 13.31
CA ARG A 155 -1.84 12.02 14.51
C ARG A 155 -2.53 12.74 15.66
N ASP A 156 -3.17 13.86 15.35
CA ASP A 156 -3.72 14.76 16.36
C ASP A 156 -5.24 14.54 16.54
N ASN A 157 -5.87 13.72 15.69
CA ASN A 157 -7.33 13.52 15.62
C ASN A 157 -8.09 14.85 15.43
N LYS A 158 -7.47 15.84 14.84
CA LYS A 158 -8.01 17.18 14.62
C LYS A 158 -7.43 17.78 13.34
N VAL A 159 -8.23 18.63 12.73
CA VAL A 159 -7.82 19.49 11.61
C VAL A 159 -8.14 20.93 11.99
N SER A 160 -7.15 21.83 11.86
CA SER A 160 -7.39 23.24 12.11
C SER A 160 -8.28 23.84 11.03
N SER A 161 -8.99 24.94 11.37
CA SER A 161 -9.81 25.66 10.38
C SER A 161 -9.01 26.13 9.16
N ALA A 162 -7.74 26.48 9.34
CA ALA A 162 -6.87 26.91 8.25
C ALA A 162 -6.56 25.74 7.30
N VAL A 163 -6.13 24.58 7.81
CA VAL A 163 -5.84 23.40 6.99
C VAL A 163 -7.12 22.91 6.27
N TRP A 164 -8.28 22.96 6.95
CA TRP A 164 -9.56 22.62 6.32
C TRP A 164 -9.91 23.59 5.18
N ALA A 165 -9.75 24.90 5.40
CA ALA A 165 -10.02 25.90 4.39
C ALA A 165 -9.11 25.73 3.16
N ASP A 166 -7.84 25.40 3.35
CA ASP A 166 -6.91 25.15 2.24
C ASP A 166 -7.29 23.88 1.45
N MET A 167 -7.70 22.80 2.12
CA MET A 167 -8.23 21.61 1.44
C MET A 167 -9.43 21.94 0.58
N VAL A 168 -10.42 22.64 1.14
CA VAL A 168 -11.62 23.03 0.39
C VAL A 168 -11.30 24.00 -0.77
N ARG A 169 -10.39 24.91 -0.57
CA ARG A 169 -9.93 25.84 -1.63
C ARG A 169 -9.26 25.12 -2.80
N LEU A 170 -8.43 24.12 -2.52
CA LEU A 170 -7.60 23.43 -3.51
C LEU A 170 -8.31 22.26 -4.19
N PHE A 171 -9.13 21.53 -3.46
CA PHE A 171 -9.80 20.32 -3.94
C PHE A 171 -11.32 20.47 -4.08
N GLY A 172 -11.89 21.52 -3.51
CA GLY A 172 -13.33 21.64 -3.35
C GLY A 172 -13.89 20.76 -2.21
N PRO A 173 -15.12 21.06 -1.74
CA PRO A 173 -15.69 20.34 -0.60
C PRO A 173 -15.92 18.85 -0.92
N GLN A 174 -16.40 18.52 -2.12
CA GLN A 174 -16.67 17.13 -2.51
C GLN A 174 -15.39 16.28 -2.50
N HIS A 175 -14.35 16.72 -3.23
CA HIS A 175 -13.10 15.94 -3.30
C HIS A 175 -12.33 15.93 -1.99
N THR A 176 -12.53 16.91 -1.11
CA THR A 176 -12.00 16.83 0.27
C THR A 176 -12.64 15.67 1.02
N ILE A 177 -13.96 15.46 0.88
CA ILE A 177 -14.66 14.31 1.48
C ILE A 177 -14.27 12.99 0.79
N ASP A 178 -14.08 12.98 -0.54
CA ASP A 178 -13.61 11.79 -1.25
C ASP A 178 -12.23 11.36 -0.76
N LEU A 179 -11.29 12.30 -0.57
CA LEU A 179 -9.96 12.04 -0.01
C LEU A 179 -10.02 11.49 1.41
N LEU A 180 -10.92 12.02 2.25
CA LEU A 180 -11.19 11.47 3.58
C LEU A 180 -11.71 10.03 3.53
N GLY A 181 -12.64 9.75 2.61
CA GLY A 181 -13.18 8.42 2.39
C GLY A 181 -12.07 7.43 2.00
N ILE A 182 -11.21 7.82 1.06
CA ILE A 182 -10.06 7.00 0.65
C ILE A 182 -9.14 6.71 1.84
N MET A 183 -8.73 7.73 2.60
CA MET A 183 -7.88 7.54 3.77
C MET A 183 -8.54 6.61 4.80
N GLY A 184 -9.83 6.83 5.11
CA GLY A 184 -10.58 6.00 6.06
C GLY A 184 -10.66 4.54 5.65
N ASP A 185 -10.86 4.25 4.37
CA ASP A 185 -10.86 2.88 3.86
C ASP A 185 -9.52 2.19 4.01
N TYR A 186 -8.44 2.88 3.65
CA TYR A 186 -7.09 2.30 3.76
C TYR A 186 -6.61 2.19 5.20
N LEU A 187 -7.07 3.06 6.10
CA LEU A 187 -6.88 2.87 7.54
C LEU A 187 -7.61 1.62 8.03
N ARG A 188 -8.89 1.47 7.68
CA ARG A 188 -9.68 0.29 8.05
C ARG A 188 -9.03 -1.00 7.56
N VAL A 189 -8.68 -1.09 6.28
CA VAL A 189 -8.03 -2.26 5.70
C VAL A 189 -6.66 -2.48 6.32
N GLY A 190 -5.86 -1.42 6.46
CA GLY A 190 -4.52 -1.49 7.03
C GLY A 190 -4.50 -1.99 8.47
N ILE A 191 -5.45 -1.55 9.30
CA ILE A 191 -5.60 -2.07 10.68
C ILE A 191 -5.89 -3.58 10.67
N MET A 192 -6.75 -4.05 9.75
CA MET A 192 -7.05 -5.47 9.61
C MET A 192 -5.82 -6.27 9.17
N LEU A 193 -5.06 -5.77 8.19
CA LEU A 193 -3.83 -6.39 7.72
C LEU A 193 -2.76 -6.45 8.82
N ASN A 194 -2.65 -5.41 9.63
CA ASN A 194 -1.76 -5.41 10.80
C ASN A 194 -2.20 -6.46 11.83
N ALA A 195 -3.50 -6.54 12.14
CA ALA A 195 -4.03 -7.49 13.12
C ALA A 195 -3.79 -8.96 12.73
N VAL A 196 -3.90 -9.28 11.43
CA VAL A 196 -3.64 -10.64 10.93
C VAL A 196 -2.16 -10.87 10.57
N ASN A 197 -1.29 -9.92 10.86
CA ASN A 197 0.15 -9.95 10.56
C ASN A 197 0.43 -10.31 9.10
N GLN A 198 -0.19 -9.55 8.18
CA GLN A 198 -0.05 -9.78 6.74
C GLN A 198 1.40 -9.63 6.29
N GLN A 199 1.95 -10.71 5.75
CA GLN A 199 3.31 -10.72 5.20
C GLN A 199 3.33 -10.33 3.73
N GLN A 200 4.46 -9.79 3.26
CA GLN A 200 4.68 -9.53 1.84
C GLN A 200 4.85 -10.85 1.06
N PRO A 201 4.28 -10.97 -0.14
CA PRO A 201 4.67 -12.04 -1.04
C PRO A 201 6.15 -11.90 -1.42
N ALA A 202 6.85 -13.01 -1.62
CA ALA A 202 8.29 -13.02 -1.95
C ALA A 202 8.64 -12.19 -3.21
N SER A 203 7.69 -12.03 -4.12
CA SER A 203 7.84 -11.22 -5.34
C SER A 203 7.73 -9.70 -5.11
N ARG A 204 7.31 -9.25 -3.92
CA ARG A 204 7.11 -7.84 -3.60
C ARG A 204 8.05 -7.40 -2.49
N PRO A 205 9.02 -6.52 -2.77
CA PRO A 205 9.93 -6.02 -1.75
C PRO A 205 9.18 -5.18 -0.70
N ALA A 206 9.69 -5.19 0.53
CA ALA A 206 9.26 -4.30 1.59
C ALA A 206 9.83 -2.89 1.32
N LEU A 207 8.97 -1.94 0.98
CA LEU A 207 9.39 -0.60 0.56
C LEU A 207 9.28 0.46 1.67
N LEU A 208 8.51 0.19 2.73
CA LEU A 208 8.31 1.13 3.83
C LEU A 208 9.33 0.89 4.94
N PRO A 209 10.30 1.77 5.13
CA PRO A 209 11.25 1.64 6.24
C PRO A 209 10.55 1.95 7.58
N PRO A 210 11.00 1.35 8.69
CA PRO A 210 10.54 1.76 10.00
C PRO A 210 10.92 3.22 10.24
N LEU A 211 10.06 3.95 10.96
CA LEU A 211 10.39 5.28 11.43
C LEU A 211 11.18 5.19 12.74
N ASP A 212 11.91 6.27 13.05
CA ASP A 212 12.59 6.39 14.34
C ASP A 212 11.56 6.27 15.48
N PRO A 213 11.74 5.35 16.45
CA PRO A 213 10.82 5.21 17.59
C PRO A 213 10.71 6.45 18.49
N LYS A 214 11.54 7.47 18.27
CA LYS A 214 11.51 8.75 19.02
C LYS A 214 10.63 9.83 18.40
N ARG A 215 9.76 9.46 17.54
CA ARG A 215 8.76 10.30 16.87
C ARG A 215 7.69 10.85 17.82
#